data_12c69fa50bf4f6c20677cd8c56a17eae
#
_entry.id   12c69fa50bf4f6c20677cd8c56a17eae
#
_cell.length_a   1.000
_cell.length_b   1.000
_cell.length_c   1.000
_cell.angle_alpha   90.00
_cell.angle_beta   90.00
_cell.angle_gamma   90.00
#
_symmetry.space_group_name_H-M   'P 1'
#
loop_
_entity.id
_entity.type
_entity.pdbx_description
1 polymer ?
#
loop_
_entity_poly.entity_id
_entity_poly.type
_entity_poly.pdbx_seq_one_letter_code
_entity_poly.pdbx_strand_id
1 'polypeptide(L)'
;MPSMERVDIGGLTLAIRVWTSHDPSGPPVILLPATGETAEDWDCIAAGLRQTRQVYAVNLRGHGKSDWLGTYSLRLMATDVTQLLDRIPTGQVDVIGHSLGGLVACIVAVERAERVRRLILEDVLLPHPRPAAAPTRPDGELAFDWKVVEQVRPEIDDPDPAWASIIGGIAAPTLVIAGGPSSPMPQAHVAELANTLSDGHLVTVDAGHLVHAHKPVEFQTHASAFLAC
;
A
#
# COMPACT_ATOMS: atom_id res chain seq x y z
N MET A 1 -1.32 -1.05 -22.84
CA MET A 1 -2.29 -1.44 -21.81
C MET A 1 -1.58 -2.36 -20.83
N PRO A 2 -2.00 -2.45 -19.55
CA PRO A 2 -1.42 -3.40 -18.60
C PRO A 2 -1.76 -4.84 -18.99
N SER A 3 -0.89 -5.78 -18.63
CA SER A 3 -1.22 -7.21 -18.59
C SER A 3 -1.73 -7.57 -17.20
N MET A 4 -2.59 -8.59 -17.11
CA MET A 4 -2.94 -9.23 -15.85
C MET A 4 -2.14 -10.52 -15.75
N GLU A 5 -1.34 -10.64 -14.71
CA GLU A 5 -0.51 -11.82 -14.45
C GLU A 5 -0.97 -12.52 -13.18
N ARG A 6 -0.81 -13.82 -13.12
CA ARG A 6 -1.05 -14.64 -11.93
C ARG A 6 0.27 -15.22 -11.44
N VAL A 7 0.68 -14.82 -10.24
CA VAL A 7 1.97 -15.20 -9.66
C VAL A 7 1.74 -16.16 -8.50
N ASP A 8 2.23 -17.39 -8.64
CA ASP A 8 2.27 -18.36 -7.54
C ASP A 8 3.42 -17.99 -6.59
N ILE A 9 3.07 -17.72 -5.34
CA ILE A 9 4.01 -17.35 -4.29
C ILE A 9 4.22 -18.46 -3.25
N GLY A 10 3.87 -19.71 -3.58
CA GLY A 10 4.06 -20.85 -2.69
C GLY A 10 2.84 -21.19 -1.83
N GLY A 11 1.71 -21.48 -2.49
CA GLY A 11 0.44 -21.88 -1.84
C GLY A 11 -0.66 -20.83 -1.92
N LEU A 12 -0.38 -19.69 -2.52
CA LEU A 12 -1.33 -18.64 -2.85
C LEU A 12 -0.97 -18.06 -4.23
N THR A 13 -1.97 -17.75 -5.03
CA THR A 13 -1.79 -17.02 -6.27
C THR A 13 -2.22 -15.57 -6.11
N LEU A 14 -1.29 -14.64 -6.33
CA LEU A 14 -1.61 -13.22 -6.44
C LEU A 14 -1.89 -12.86 -7.91
N ALA A 15 -2.95 -12.09 -8.13
CA ALA A 15 -3.21 -11.45 -9.42
C ALA A 15 -2.62 -10.04 -9.39
N ILE A 16 -1.76 -9.74 -10.34
CA ILE A 16 -1.08 -8.45 -10.46
C ILE A 16 -1.35 -7.83 -11.82
N ARG A 17 -1.49 -6.51 -11.85
CA ARG A 17 -1.50 -5.75 -13.10
C ARG A 17 -0.11 -5.21 -13.35
N VAL A 18 0.41 -5.44 -14.54
CA VAL A 18 1.78 -5.09 -14.91
C VAL A 18 1.76 -4.07 -16.04
N TRP A 19 2.40 -2.93 -15.81
CA TRP A 19 2.69 -1.93 -16.84
C TRP A 19 4.17 -1.95 -17.14
N THR A 20 4.50 -2.44 -18.33
CA THR A 20 5.89 -2.45 -18.80
C THR A 20 6.31 -1.05 -19.25
N SER A 21 7.45 -0.59 -18.77
CA SER A 21 8.14 0.57 -19.34
C SER A 21 8.98 0.15 -20.53
N HIS A 22 9.04 0.99 -21.56
CA HIS A 22 9.92 0.77 -22.71
C HIS A 22 11.34 1.28 -22.48
N ASP A 23 11.49 2.25 -21.55
CA ASP A 23 12.77 2.85 -21.17
C ASP A 23 12.81 3.11 -19.67
N PRO A 24 12.98 2.04 -18.84
CA PRO A 24 12.99 2.19 -17.39
C PRO A 24 14.26 2.91 -16.94
N SER A 25 14.11 4.10 -16.37
CA SER A 25 15.19 4.88 -15.79
C SER A 25 15.31 4.75 -14.26
N GLY A 26 14.40 4.03 -13.63
CA GLY A 26 14.37 3.82 -12.19
C GLY A 26 13.90 2.41 -11.80
N PRO A 27 14.02 2.07 -10.51
CA PRO A 27 13.54 0.80 -9.97
C PRO A 27 12.05 0.61 -10.22
N PRO A 28 11.57 -0.66 -10.29
CA PRO A 28 10.15 -0.94 -10.38
C PRO A 28 9.38 -0.40 -9.19
N VAL A 29 8.08 -0.14 -9.40
CA VAL A 29 7.15 0.32 -8.35
C VAL A 29 6.11 -0.75 -8.07
N ILE A 30 5.91 -1.07 -6.79
CA ILE A 30 4.84 -1.95 -6.30
C ILE A 30 3.74 -1.05 -5.73
N LEU A 31 2.50 -1.26 -6.16
CA LEU A 31 1.32 -0.52 -5.70
C LEU A 31 0.42 -1.45 -4.89
N LEU A 32 0.17 -1.10 -3.63
CA LEU A 32 -0.64 -1.87 -2.68
C LEU A 32 -1.93 -1.12 -2.35
N PRO A 33 -3.10 -1.67 -2.68
CA PRO A 33 -4.40 -1.02 -2.50
C PRO A 33 -4.88 -1.06 -1.05
N ALA A 34 -5.89 -0.23 -0.75
CA ALA A 34 -6.61 -0.25 0.51
C ALA A 34 -7.59 -1.44 0.61
N THR A 35 -8.23 -1.56 1.77
CA THR A 35 -9.33 -2.52 1.97
C THR A 35 -10.46 -2.25 0.97
N GLY A 36 -10.79 -3.26 0.20
CA GLY A 36 -11.89 -3.20 -0.79
C GLY A 36 -11.49 -2.64 -2.14
N GLU A 37 -10.30 -2.06 -2.26
CA GLU A 37 -9.70 -1.69 -3.54
C GLU A 37 -9.03 -2.88 -4.22
N THR A 38 -8.73 -2.70 -5.49
CA THR A 38 -8.07 -3.69 -6.35
C THR A 38 -6.90 -3.06 -7.09
N ALA A 39 -6.16 -3.85 -7.84
CA ALA A 39 -5.08 -3.36 -8.68
C ALA A 39 -5.56 -2.34 -9.75
N GLU A 40 -6.83 -2.39 -10.11
CA GLU A 40 -7.47 -1.49 -11.08
C GLU A 40 -7.57 -0.04 -10.58
N ASP A 41 -7.71 0.16 -9.26
CA ASP A 41 -7.83 1.49 -8.66
C ASP A 41 -6.55 2.32 -8.87
N TRP A 42 -5.42 1.67 -9.12
CA TRP A 42 -4.15 2.29 -9.42
C TRP A 42 -3.92 2.64 -10.90
N ASP A 43 -4.86 2.37 -11.82
CA ASP A 43 -4.64 2.51 -13.27
C ASP A 43 -4.14 3.90 -13.69
N CYS A 44 -4.70 4.95 -13.11
CA CYS A 44 -4.33 6.33 -13.44
C CYS A 44 -2.88 6.63 -13.04
N ILE A 45 -2.48 6.24 -11.82
CA ILE A 45 -1.14 6.48 -11.29
C ILE A 45 -0.11 5.61 -12.00
N ALA A 46 -0.43 4.33 -12.21
CA ALA A 46 0.42 3.40 -12.91
C ALA A 46 0.71 3.85 -14.36
N ALA A 47 -0.29 4.41 -15.05
CA ALA A 47 -0.11 4.94 -16.41
C ALA A 47 0.90 6.10 -16.46
N GLY A 48 0.98 6.92 -15.43
CA GLY A 48 2.00 7.97 -15.30
C GLY A 48 3.38 7.40 -14.98
N LEU A 49 3.46 6.54 -13.96
CA LEU A 49 4.74 5.97 -13.49
C LEU A 49 5.41 5.08 -14.55
N ARG A 50 4.63 4.37 -15.39
CA ARG A 50 5.18 3.51 -16.45
C ARG A 50 6.02 4.22 -17.49
N GLN A 51 5.98 5.54 -17.56
CA GLN A 51 6.82 6.29 -18.50
C GLN A 51 8.31 6.05 -18.22
N THR A 52 8.67 5.85 -16.95
CA THR A 52 10.06 5.71 -16.51
C THR A 52 10.32 4.46 -15.66
N ARG A 53 9.29 3.66 -15.33
CA ARG A 53 9.41 2.53 -14.39
C ARG A 53 8.50 1.39 -14.78
N GLN A 54 8.93 0.16 -14.49
CA GLN A 54 8.02 -0.99 -14.46
C GLN A 54 7.07 -0.81 -13.26
N VAL A 55 5.78 -1.07 -13.44
CA VAL A 55 4.79 -0.93 -12.36
C VAL A 55 4.03 -2.23 -12.16
N TYR A 56 3.89 -2.63 -10.91
CA TYR A 56 3.16 -3.81 -10.47
C TYR A 56 2.08 -3.39 -9.46
N ALA A 57 0.81 -3.34 -9.86
CA ALA A 57 -0.29 -3.15 -8.92
C ALA A 57 -0.84 -4.52 -8.50
N VAL A 58 -0.91 -4.72 -7.19
CA VAL A 58 -1.17 -6.03 -6.59
C VAL A 58 -2.61 -6.10 -6.10
N ASN A 59 -3.35 -7.14 -6.49
CA ASN A 59 -4.50 -7.53 -5.69
C ASN A 59 -3.98 -8.29 -4.47
N LEU A 60 -4.15 -7.75 -3.26
CA LEU A 60 -3.79 -8.44 -2.03
C LEU A 60 -4.61 -9.72 -1.86
N ARG A 61 -4.17 -10.66 -1.01
CA ARG A 61 -4.99 -11.84 -0.69
C ARG A 61 -6.40 -11.43 -0.31
N GLY A 62 -7.39 -12.14 -0.78
CA GLY A 62 -8.80 -11.85 -0.53
C GLY A 62 -9.36 -10.66 -1.33
N HIS A 63 -8.60 -10.08 -2.27
CA HIS A 63 -9.05 -8.96 -3.11
C HIS A 63 -8.96 -9.32 -4.61
N GLY A 64 -9.88 -8.77 -5.38
CA GLY A 64 -9.91 -8.87 -6.82
C GLY A 64 -9.79 -10.31 -7.32
N LYS A 65 -8.81 -10.55 -8.20
CA LYS A 65 -8.56 -11.86 -8.82
C LYS A 65 -7.47 -12.69 -8.12
N SER A 66 -6.95 -12.23 -6.98
CA SER A 66 -6.09 -13.03 -6.11
C SER A 66 -6.90 -14.11 -5.38
N ASP A 67 -6.24 -15.11 -4.83
CA ASP A 67 -6.93 -16.19 -4.13
C ASP A 67 -7.58 -15.68 -2.82
N TRP A 68 -8.78 -16.21 -2.53
CA TRP A 68 -9.59 -15.91 -1.36
C TRP A 68 -9.58 -17.11 -0.41
N LEU A 69 -8.55 -17.18 0.44
CA LEU A 69 -8.33 -18.33 1.33
C LEU A 69 -9.15 -18.29 2.63
N GLY A 70 -9.85 -17.18 2.90
CA GLY A 70 -10.70 -17.02 4.08
C GLY A 70 -9.93 -16.77 5.39
N THR A 71 -8.59 -16.61 5.33
CA THR A 71 -7.73 -16.28 6.47
C THR A 71 -6.87 -15.06 6.11
N TYR A 72 -7.01 -14.00 6.90
CA TYR A 72 -6.44 -12.69 6.61
C TYR A 72 -5.82 -12.06 7.85
N SER A 73 -4.66 -11.42 7.69
CA SER A 73 -4.02 -10.54 8.66
C SER A 73 -3.06 -9.62 7.95
N LEU A 74 -2.68 -8.51 8.58
CA LEU A 74 -1.64 -7.61 8.05
C LEU A 74 -0.32 -8.37 7.81
N ARG A 75 0.06 -9.24 8.75
CA ARG A 75 1.28 -10.04 8.66
C ARG A 75 1.25 -11.04 7.50
N LEU A 76 0.11 -11.72 7.28
CA LEU A 76 -0.04 -12.63 6.14
C LEU A 76 0.05 -11.88 4.80
N MET A 77 -0.57 -10.71 4.70
CA MET A 77 -0.49 -9.87 3.50
C MET A 77 0.95 -9.38 3.24
N ALA A 78 1.67 -8.98 4.30
CA ALA A 78 3.07 -8.60 4.18
C ALA A 78 3.95 -9.78 3.75
N THR A 79 3.72 -10.98 4.29
CA THR A 79 4.42 -12.20 3.85
C THR A 79 4.19 -12.49 2.37
N ASP A 80 2.97 -12.32 1.87
CA ASP A 80 2.68 -12.50 0.44
C ASP A 80 3.45 -11.50 -0.43
N VAL A 81 3.48 -10.23 -0.02
CA VAL A 81 4.21 -9.20 -0.75
C VAL A 81 5.73 -9.48 -0.71
N THR A 82 6.29 -9.93 0.42
CA THR A 82 7.70 -10.30 0.49
C THR A 82 8.04 -11.46 -0.44
N GLN A 83 7.17 -12.47 -0.53
CA GLN A 83 7.32 -13.58 -1.46
C GLN A 83 7.17 -13.13 -2.92
N LEU A 84 6.28 -12.17 -3.19
CA LEU A 84 6.17 -11.55 -4.51
C LEU A 84 7.47 -10.82 -4.88
N LEU A 85 8.09 -10.09 -3.96
CA LEU A 85 9.36 -9.41 -4.20
C LEU A 85 10.48 -10.40 -4.61
N ASP A 86 10.46 -11.63 -4.10
CA ASP A 86 11.41 -12.67 -4.49
C ASP A 86 11.20 -13.17 -5.92
N ARG A 87 10.02 -12.93 -6.53
CA ARG A 87 9.72 -13.27 -7.94
C ARG A 87 10.03 -12.11 -8.90
N ILE A 88 10.25 -10.90 -8.38
CA ILE A 88 10.62 -9.73 -9.20
C ILE A 88 12.15 -9.72 -9.38
N PRO A 89 12.67 -9.84 -10.63
CA PRO A 89 14.09 -10.04 -10.90
C PRO A 89 14.87 -8.72 -10.88
N THR A 90 14.75 -7.96 -9.78
CA THR A 90 15.48 -6.70 -9.58
C THR A 90 16.05 -6.63 -8.16
N GLY A 91 17.10 -5.83 -7.94
CA GLY A 91 17.71 -5.66 -6.63
C GLY A 91 16.79 -4.92 -5.66
N GLN A 92 16.30 -3.75 -6.05
CA GLN A 92 15.43 -2.91 -5.23
C GLN A 92 14.16 -2.51 -5.98
N VAL A 93 13.14 -2.19 -5.20
CA VAL A 93 11.85 -1.67 -5.67
C VAL A 93 11.47 -0.44 -4.86
N ASP A 94 10.62 0.39 -5.43
CA ASP A 94 9.86 1.40 -4.67
C ASP A 94 8.48 0.83 -4.34
N VAL A 95 7.94 1.20 -3.18
CA VAL A 95 6.62 0.72 -2.74
C VAL A 95 5.70 1.92 -2.48
N ILE A 96 4.48 1.86 -3.00
CA ILE A 96 3.42 2.82 -2.70
C ILE A 96 2.27 2.02 -2.08
N GLY A 97 1.81 2.41 -0.90
CA GLY A 97 0.70 1.75 -0.23
C GLY A 97 -0.37 2.74 0.24
N HIS A 98 -1.63 2.43 -0.05
CA HIS A 98 -2.77 3.17 0.43
C HIS A 98 -3.43 2.48 1.62
N SER A 99 -3.68 3.21 2.71
CA SER A 99 -4.45 2.71 3.86
C SER A 99 -3.97 1.33 4.35
N LEU A 100 -4.77 0.26 4.23
CA LEU A 100 -4.39 -1.12 4.53
C LEU A 100 -3.09 -1.52 3.83
N GLY A 101 -3.00 -1.27 2.52
CA GLY A 101 -1.79 -1.55 1.72
C GLY A 101 -0.58 -0.77 2.22
N GLY A 102 -0.78 0.40 2.81
CA GLY A 102 0.28 1.17 3.46
C GLY A 102 0.78 0.54 4.76
N LEU A 103 -0.11 0.01 5.61
CA LEU A 103 0.29 -0.75 6.80
C LEU A 103 1.06 -2.02 6.42
N VAL A 104 0.60 -2.72 5.38
CA VAL A 104 1.32 -3.86 4.81
C VAL A 104 2.70 -3.44 4.30
N ALA A 105 2.79 -2.32 3.58
CA ALA A 105 4.05 -1.78 3.06
C ALA A 105 5.05 -1.43 4.18
N CYS A 106 4.58 -0.91 5.33
CA CYS A 106 5.43 -0.64 6.49
C CYS A 106 6.10 -1.93 7.01
N ILE A 107 5.34 -3.01 7.14
CA ILE A 107 5.87 -4.32 7.59
C ILE A 107 6.90 -4.82 6.57
N VAL A 108 6.57 -4.78 5.27
CA VAL A 108 7.48 -5.20 4.19
C VAL A 108 8.77 -4.38 4.19
N ALA A 109 8.69 -3.06 4.40
CA ALA A 109 9.85 -2.18 4.40
C ALA A 109 10.82 -2.46 5.56
N VAL A 110 10.33 -2.98 6.69
CA VAL A 110 11.18 -3.42 7.80
C VAL A 110 11.73 -4.82 7.53
N GLU A 111 10.90 -5.77 7.10
CA GLU A 111 11.31 -7.17 6.89
C GLU A 111 12.25 -7.34 5.70
N ARG A 112 12.17 -6.46 4.70
CA ARG A 112 12.94 -6.50 3.46
C ARG A 112 13.61 -5.14 3.17
N ALA A 113 14.26 -4.57 4.20
CA ALA A 113 14.90 -3.26 4.11
C ALA A 113 15.91 -3.15 2.95
N GLU A 114 16.57 -4.24 2.60
CA GLU A 114 17.51 -4.32 1.47
C GLU A 114 16.82 -4.24 0.09
N ARG A 115 15.51 -4.57 0.05
CA ARG A 115 14.71 -4.60 -1.19
C ARG A 115 13.92 -3.31 -1.42
N VAL A 116 13.51 -2.61 -0.35
CA VAL A 116 12.70 -1.39 -0.45
C VAL A 116 13.60 -0.16 -0.48
N ARG A 117 13.68 0.50 -1.65
CA ARG A 117 14.50 1.70 -1.83
C ARG A 117 13.79 2.96 -1.28
N ARG A 118 12.52 3.12 -1.61
CA ARG A 118 11.67 4.25 -1.18
C ARG A 118 10.26 3.76 -0.90
N LEU A 119 9.62 4.41 0.06
CA LEU A 119 8.26 4.11 0.46
C LEU A 119 7.37 5.36 0.31
N ILE A 120 6.17 5.19 -0.25
CA ILE A 120 5.12 6.22 -0.24
C ILE A 120 3.91 5.65 0.46
N LEU A 121 3.41 6.38 1.45
CA LEU A 121 2.25 6.01 2.25
C LEU A 121 1.12 7.03 2.00
N GLU A 122 0.03 6.58 1.42
CA GLU A 122 -1.14 7.41 1.16
C GLU A 122 -2.15 7.28 2.28
N ASP A 123 -2.35 8.38 3.00
CA ASP A 123 -3.31 8.56 4.10
C ASP A 123 -3.30 7.43 5.13
N VAL A 124 -2.07 7.02 5.49
CA VAL A 124 -1.77 5.98 6.48
C VAL A 124 -1.49 6.65 7.81
N LEU A 125 -2.14 6.19 8.86
CA LEU A 125 -1.94 6.68 10.22
C LEU A 125 -1.08 5.71 11.05
N LEU A 126 -0.42 6.22 12.08
CA LEU A 126 0.10 5.37 13.15
C LEU A 126 -1.11 4.75 13.88
N PRO A 127 -1.24 3.42 13.93
CA PRO A 127 -2.37 2.80 14.59
C PRO A 127 -2.37 3.06 16.10
N HIS A 128 -3.53 3.48 16.62
CA HIS A 128 -3.78 3.67 18.05
C HIS A 128 -5.00 2.86 18.48
N PRO A 129 -5.03 2.38 19.74
CA PRO A 129 -6.22 1.72 20.27
C PRO A 129 -7.45 2.64 20.17
N ARG A 130 -8.53 2.09 19.67
CA ARG A 130 -9.81 2.80 19.55
C ARG A 130 -10.97 1.86 19.88
N PRO A 131 -12.15 2.38 20.27
CA PRO A 131 -13.31 1.54 20.52
C PRO A 131 -13.62 0.66 19.31
N ALA A 132 -13.72 -0.65 19.55
CA ALA A 132 -14.10 -1.58 18.51
C ALA A 132 -15.51 -1.26 18.01
N ALA A 133 -15.66 -1.09 16.71
CA ALA A 133 -16.95 -0.94 16.05
C ALA A 133 -17.13 -2.09 15.08
N ALA A 134 -18.21 -2.85 15.24
CA ALA A 134 -18.54 -3.91 14.30
C ALA A 134 -18.76 -3.30 12.91
N PRO A 135 -17.97 -3.68 11.90
CA PRO A 135 -18.17 -3.14 10.57
C PRO A 135 -19.45 -3.68 9.96
N THR A 136 -20.19 -2.82 9.27
CA THR A 136 -21.40 -3.22 8.54
C THR A 136 -21.00 -3.60 7.12
N ARG A 137 -21.34 -4.84 6.74
CA ARG A 137 -21.10 -5.29 5.37
C ARG A 137 -22.02 -4.54 4.41
N PRO A 138 -21.50 -3.91 3.36
CA PRO A 138 -22.32 -3.31 2.32
C PRO A 138 -23.16 -4.36 1.60
N ASP A 139 -24.32 -3.95 1.08
CA ASP A 139 -25.16 -4.80 0.23
C ASP A 139 -24.47 -5.08 -1.12
N GLY A 140 -24.80 -6.22 -1.72
CA GLY A 140 -24.35 -6.60 -3.04
C GLY A 140 -23.04 -7.39 -3.09
N GLU A 141 -22.50 -7.51 -4.31
CA GLU A 141 -21.24 -8.19 -4.60
C GLU A 141 -20.06 -7.27 -4.29
N LEU A 142 -19.05 -7.81 -3.63
CA LEU A 142 -17.84 -7.08 -3.28
C LEU A 142 -16.68 -7.59 -4.14
N ALA A 143 -15.75 -6.70 -4.47
CA ALA A 143 -14.50 -7.04 -5.15
C ALA A 143 -13.47 -7.71 -4.21
N PHE A 144 -13.86 -8.03 -2.98
CA PHE A 144 -13.00 -8.64 -1.98
C PHE A 144 -13.82 -9.51 -0.99
N ASP A 145 -13.16 -10.44 -0.32
CA ASP A 145 -13.78 -11.25 0.75
C ASP A 145 -14.02 -10.37 1.98
N TRP A 146 -15.27 -10.26 2.41
CA TRP A 146 -15.65 -9.47 3.60
C TRP A 146 -14.92 -9.90 4.88
N LYS A 147 -14.50 -11.17 4.96
CA LYS A 147 -13.68 -11.67 6.06
C LYS A 147 -12.36 -10.91 6.23
N VAL A 148 -11.87 -10.24 5.19
CA VAL A 148 -10.72 -9.32 5.32
C VAL A 148 -11.04 -8.24 6.35
N VAL A 149 -12.20 -7.59 6.24
CA VAL A 149 -12.61 -6.56 7.21
C VAL A 149 -12.82 -7.16 8.59
N GLU A 150 -13.51 -8.31 8.68
CA GLU A 150 -13.80 -8.97 9.97
C GLU A 150 -12.55 -9.39 10.74
N GLN A 151 -11.48 -9.78 10.02
CA GLN A 151 -10.25 -10.29 10.64
C GLN A 151 -9.17 -9.21 10.81
N VAL A 152 -9.04 -8.27 9.86
CA VAL A 152 -7.97 -7.26 9.90
C VAL A 152 -8.39 -6.01 10.70
N ARG A 153 -9.69 -5.67 10.72
CA ARG A 153 -10.16 -4.51 11.47
C ARG A 153 -9.81 -4.57 12.97
N PRO A 154 -9.95 -5.72 13.66
CA PRO A 154 -9.50 -5.84 15.05
C PRO A 154 -8.02 -5.56 15.26
N GLU A 155 -7.14 -5.96 14.31
CA GLU A 155 -5.70 -5.65 14.39
C GLU A 155 -5.40 -4.15 14.28
N ILE A 156 -6.29 -3.39 13.61
CA ILE A 156 -6.16 -1.93 13.47
C ILE A 156 -6.82 -1.19 14.64
N ASP A 157 -7.92 -1.73 15.20
CA ASP A 157 -8.67 -1.11 16.31
C ASP A 157 -7.98 -1.34 17.67
N ASP A 158 -7.30 -2.49 17.84
CA ASP A 158 -6.48 -2.83 19.00
C ASP A 158 -5.08 -3.25 18.52
N PRO A 159 -4.25 -2.29 18.06
CA PRO A 159 -2.99 -2.55 17.42
C PRO A 159 -1.94 -3.07 18.38
N ASP A 160 -1.05 -3.94 17.86
CA ASP A 160 0.16 -4.35 18.57
C ASP A 160 0.94 -3.09 19.02
N PRO A 161 1.31 -2.97 20.30
CA PRO A 161 2.14 -1.88 20.81
C PRO A 161 3.47 -1.70 20.06
N ALA A 162 3.91 -2.70 19.32
CA ALA A 162 5.13 -2.63 18.51
C ALA A 162 5.02 -1.72 17.27
N TRP A 163 3.83 -1.22 16.89
CA TRP A 163 3.68 -0.42 15.67
C TRP A 163 4.61 0.80 15.60
N ALA A 164 4.78 1.54 16.71
CA ALA A 164 5.72 2.67 16.73
C ALA A 164 7.17 2.22 16.46
N SER A 165 7.56 1.05 16.97
CA SER A 165 8.88 0.47 16.70
C SER A 165 9.03 -0.04 15.26
N ILE A 166 7.95 -0.59 14.68
CA ILE A 166 7.91 -1.00 13.27
C ILE A 166 8.14 0.23 12.39
N ILE A 167 7.36 1.29 12.59
CA ILE A 167 7.48 2.53 11.80
C ILE A 167 8.86 3.16 11.98
N GLY A 168 9.36 3.29 13.22
CA GLY A 168 10.70 3.83 13.49
C GLY A 168 11.84 2.96 12.94
N GLY A 169 11.59 1.68 12.69
CA GLY A 169 12.55 0.74 12.10
C GLY A 169 12.63 0.80 10.56
N ILE A 170 11.77 1.56 9.90
CA ILE A 170 11.81 1.71 8.44
C ILE A 170 13.05 2.52 8.06
N ALA A 171 13.97 1.88 7.33
CA ALA A 171 15.21 2.49 6.86
C ALA A 171 15.04 3.25 5.54
N ALA A 172 14.03 2.90 4.74
CA ALA A 172 13.76 3.54 3.47
C ALA A 172 13.26 4.98 3.66
N PRO A 173 13.79 5.99 2.93
CA PRO A 173 13.18 7.30 2.87
C PRO A 173 11.70 7.17 2.53
N THR A 174 10.83 7.84 3.31
CA THR A 174 9.39 7.64 3.21
C THR A 174 8.65 8.97 3.04
N LEU A 175 7.82 9.05 2.00
CA LEU A 175 6.88 10.14 1.79
C LEU A 175 5.50 9.73 2.29
N VAL A 176 4.93 10.51 3.19
CA VAL A 176 3.53 10.37 3.64
C VAL A 176 2.70 11.43 2.93
N ILE A 177 1.71 11.00 2.15
CA ILE A 177 0.74 11.87 1.47
C ILE A 177 -0.55 11.83 2.28
N ALA A 178 -0.79 12.85 3.07
CA ALA A 178 -1.98 12.99 3.91
C ALA A 178 -3.18 13.49 3.10
N GLY A 179 -4.37 12.94 3.36
CA GLY A 179 -5.61 13.27 2.67
C GLY A 179 -6.25 14.60 3.09
N GLY A 180 -5.68 15.26 4.10
CA GLY A 180 -6.11 16.58 4.56
C GLY A 180 -7.42 16.56 5.37
N PRO A 181 -7.99 17.75 5.63
CA PRO A 181 -9.20 17.89 6.47
C PRO A 181 -10.42 17.11 5.95
N SER A 182 -10.45 16.83 4.66
CA SER A 182 -11.55 16.06 4.04
C SER A 182 -11.41 14.54 4.25
N SER A 183 -10.29 14.07 4.78
CA SER A 183 -10.11 12.65 5.09
C SER A 183 -10.83 12.24 6.37
N PRO A 184 -11.44 11.03 6.41
CA PRO A 184 -11.98 10.46 7.65
C PRO A 184 -10.87 9.97 8.60
N MET A 185 -9.62 9.91 8.13
CA MET A 185 -8.49 9.51 8.96
C MET A 185 -8.06 10.67 9.88
N PRO A 186 -7.81 10.42 11.18
CA PRO A 186 -7.26 11.43 12.09
C PRO A 186 -5.90 11.94 11.58
N GLN A 187 -5.87 13.15 11.01
CA GLN A 187 -4.68 13.69 10.37
C GLN A 187 -3.52 13.91 11.36
N ALA A 188 -3.81 14.07 12.64
CA ALA A 188 -2.80 14.11 13.70
C ALA A 188 -2.01 12.77 13.77
N HIS A 189 -2.69 11.62 13.63
CA HIS A 189 -2.04 10.32 13.64
C HIS A 189 -1.30 10.01 12.32
N VAL A 190 -1.72 10.61 11.20
CA VAL A 190 -0.96 10.58 9.93
C VAL A 190 0.35 11.36 10.08
N ALA A 191 0.28 12.56 10.68
CA ALA A 191 1.47 13.35 10.95
C ALA A 191 2.38 12.69 12.00
N GLU A 192 1.82 12.04 13.00
CA GLU A 192 2.57 11.27 13.99
C GLU A 192 3.35 10.12 13.35
N LEU A 193 2.72 9.38 12.41
CA LEU A 193 3.41 8.35 11.64
C LEU A 193 4.63 8.96 10.91
N ALA A 194 4.44 10.07 10.20
CA ALA A 194 5.52 10.74 9.48
C ALA A 194 6.66 11.19 10.40
N ASN A 195 6.34 11.65 11.61
CA ASN A 195 7.33 12.06 12.61
C ASN A 195 8.03 10.88 13.30
N THR A 196 7.44 9.70 13.28
CA THR A 196 8.02 8.46 13.87
C THR A 196 9.04 7.82 12.92
N LEU A 197 8.92 8.07 11.61
CA LEU A 197 9.87 7.58 10.60
C LEU A 197 11.26 8.24 10.78
N SER A 198 12.32 7.47 10.55
CA SER A 198 13.70 7.96 10.62
C SER A 198 14.02 8.98 9.51
N ASP A 199 13.45 8.80 8.33
CA ASP A 199 13.55 9.72 7.18
C ASP A 199 12.16 9.91 6.57
N GLY A 200 11.29 10.59 7.32
CA GLY A 200 9.89 10.82 7.00
C GLY A 200 9.64 12.22 6.44
N HIS A 201 8.95 12.29 5.31
CA HIS A 201 8.49 13.51 4.67
C HIS A 201 6.96 13.53 4.64
N LEU A 202 6.34 14.63 5.05
CA LEU A 202 4.88 14.80 5.03
C LEU A 202 4.48 15.86 4.01
N VAL A 203 3.52 15.50 3.16
CA VAL A 203 2.78 16.46 2.32
C VAL A 203 1.30 16.25 2.54
N THR A 204 0.52 17.32 2.45
CA THR A 204 -0.94 17.26 2.58
C THR A 204 -1.58 17.65 1.26
N VAL A 205 -2.45 16.78 0.76
CA VAL A 205 -3.31 17.04 -0.41
C VAL A 205 -4.75 16.92 0.06
N ASP A 206 -5.49 18.02 0.11
CA ASP A 206 -6.89 17.97 0.58
C ASP A 206 -7.79 17.31 -0.47
N ALA A 207 -7.90 16.00 -0.37
CA ALA A 207 -8.61 15.13 -1.30
C ALA A 207 -9.44 14.06 -0.60
N GLY A 208 -9.39 13.99 0.72
CA GLY A 208 -9.96 12.89 1.48
C GLY A 208 -9.06 11.64 1.44
N HIS A 209 -9.63 10.48 1.77
CA HIS A 209 -8.87 9.23 1.92
C HIS A 209 -8.26 8.71 0.61
N LEU A 210 -8.89 8.98 -0.53
CA LEU A 210 -8.54 8.47 -1.86
C LEU A 210 -7.81 9.56 -2.67
N VAL A 211 -6.60 9.95 -2.23
CA VAL A 211 -5.84 11.06 -2.87
C VAL A 211 -5.51 10.71 -4.32
N HIS A 212 -5.02 9.48 -4.57
CA HIS A 212 -4.66 9.01 -5.91
C HIS A 212 -5.85 9.02 -6.89
N ALA A 213 -7.09 8.83 -6.39
CA ALA A 213 -8.29 8.84 -7.21
C ALA A 213 -8.88 10.24 -7.41
N HIS A 214 -8.92 11.05 -6.34
CA HIS A 214 -9.56 12.37 -6.38
C HIS A 214 -8.65 13.49 -6.89
N LYS A 215 -7.34 13.35 -6.66
CA LYS A 215 -6.30 14.33 -7.05
C LYS A 215 -5.10 13.64 -7.71
N PRO A 216 -5.33 12.87 -8.80
CA PRO A 216 -4.29 12.04 -9.41
C PRO A 216 -3.08 12.84 -9.89
N VAL A 217 -3.29 14.05 -10.39
CA VAL A 217 -2.19 14.91 -10.87
C VAL A 217 -1.31 15.37 -9.71
N GLU A 218 -1.91 15.81 -8.59
CA GLU A 218 -1.18 16.24 -7.41
C GLU A 218 -0.43 15.05 -6.78
N PHE A 219 -1.12 13.90 -6.62
CA PHE A 219 -0.49 12.67 -6.17
C PHE A 219 0.71 12.29 -7.04
N GLN A 220 0.53 12.22 -8.36
CA GLN A 220 1.57 11.87 -9.32
C GLN A 220 2.77 12.84 -9.26
N THR A 221 2.51 14.13 -9.06
CA THR A 221 3.56 15.16 -8.95
C THR A 221 4.45 14.88 -7.73
N HIS A 222 3.86 14.69 -6.55
CA HIS A 222 4.60 14.39 -5.32
C HIS A 222 5.32 13.04 -5.41
N ALA A 223 4.62 12.01 -5.87
CA ALA A 223 5.19 10.67 -6.02
C ALA A 223 6.38 10.66 -6.99
N SER A 224 6.23 11.24 -8.18
CA SER A 224 7.29 11.27 -9.19
C SER A 224 8.51 12.07 -8.72
N ALA A 225 8.31 13.22 -8.08
CA ALA A 225 9.40 14.04 -7.54
C ALA A 225 10.18 13.27 -6.46
N PHE A 226 9.47 12.61 -5.54
CA PHE A 226 10.09 11.83 -4.47
C PHE A 226 10.84 10.60 -5.00
N LEU A 227 10.27 9.89 -5.97
CA LEU A 227 10.89 8.69 -6.55
C LEU A 227 12.08 9.00 -7.47
N ALA A 228 12.22 10.22 -7.98
CA ALA A 228 13.32 10.62 -8.86
C ALA A 228 14.65 10.89 -8.13
N CYS A 229 14.58 11.26 -6.84
CA CYS A 229 15.78 11.43 -6.01
C CYS A 229 16.43 10.08 -5.74
#